data_cd6a7f6e602ef734ee4169c04a0a6773
#
_entry.id   cd6a7f6e602ef734ee4169c04a0a6773
#
_cell.length_a   1.000
_cell.length_b   1.000
_cell.length_c   1.000
_cell.angle_alpha   90.00
_cell.angle_beta   90.00
_cell.angle_gamma   90.00
#
_symmetry.space_group_name_H-M   'P 1'
#
loop_
_entity.id
_entity.type
_entity.pdbx_description
1 polymer ?
#
loop_
_entity_poly.entity_id
_entity_poly.type
_entity_poly.pdbx_seq_one_letter_code
_entity_poly.pdbx_strand_id
1 'polypeptide(L)'
;MATIGRRAYAEMFGPTVGDRLRLADTDLTIEVEADYTLRAGGYGEEVKFGGGKTIRDGMAQSQATRAQGAVDTVMTNALIMDHWGIVKADIGLKDGRIAGIGKAGNPDVQPGVDIIIGPGTEIISCEGMIVTAGGIDSHIHFICPQQIEEALTSGVTTMLGGGTGPATGTFATTCTPGPWNMERMLQSADAFAMNLGFLGKGNASLPAALHEQVNAGAIGMKLHEDWGTTPAAISNCLDVAEDTDVQVAIHSDTLNESGFVENTIEATKGRGLCAFHTEGAGGGHAPDILRVVGEANFLPSSTNPTMPYTVNTLDEHVDMLMVCHHLDPSIAEDLAFAESRIRQETIAAEDILHDMGAISMMSSDSQAMGRVGEVIIRTWQNAHKMKQQRGSLPEDSARNDNFRAKRYISKYTINPAIAHGISHEVGSIELGKWADLVVWRPAFFGIKPSIILKGGFIALAAMGDPNASIPTPQPVHYRPMFGGFGGAVARGSLTFVSQAAQAAGVKERFGLAKNVSAVKNIRGVRKQHMIHNAYLPRMEIDPQTYLVRADGQLLTCEPASSLPMTQRYFLF
;
A
#
# COMPACT_ATOMS: atom_id res chain seq x y z
N MET A 1 44.49 -7.10 14.24
CA MET A 1 43.12 -6.70 13.97
C MET A 1 42.22 -7.43 14.94
N ALA A 2 41.33 -6.73 15.64
CA ALA A 2 40.30 -7.39 16.43
C ALA A 2 39.29 -8.07 15.46
N THR A 3 38.91 -9.30 15.74
CA THR A 3 37.90 -10.03 14.96
C THR A 3 36.62 -10.15 15.77
N ILE A 4 35.48 -9.97 15.13
CA ILE A 4 34.16 -10.16 15.71
C ILE A 4 33.44 -11.30 14.97
N GLY A 5 32.77 -12.18 15.73
CA GLY A 5 31.95 -13.22 15.10
C GLY A 5 30.72 -12.63 14.42
N ARG A 6 30.31 -13.22 13.29
CA ARG A 6 29.17 -12.73 12.47
C ARG A 6 27.89 -12.53 13.29
N ARG A 7 27.56 -13.47 14.18
CA ARG A 7 26.40 -13.36 15.04
C ARG A 7 26.48 -12.17 15.99
N ALA A 8 27.62 -11.97 16.65
CA ALA A 8 27.84 -10.83 17.55
C ALA A 8 27.77 -9.49 16.78
N TYR A 9 28.29 -9.45 15.55
CA TYR A 9 28.15 -8.29 14.67
C TYR A 9 26.68 -7.99 14.38
N ALA A 10 25.90 -8.99 13.95
CA ALA A 10 24.47 -8.81 13.63
C ALA A 10 23.64 -8.39 14.86
N GLU A 11 23.99 -8.89 16.06
CA GLU A 11 23.36 -8.46 17.32
C GLU A 11 23.68 -7.00 17.68
N MET A 12 24.83 -6.47 17.25
CA MET A 12 25.26 -5.10 17.52
C MET A 12 24.73 -4.11 16.48
N PHE A 13 24.82 -4.44 15.19
CA PHE A 13 24.62 -3.53 14.06
C PHE A 13 23.55 -4.01 13.07
N GLY A 14 22.82 -5.06 13.40
CA GLY A 14 21.87 -5.69 12.48
C GLY A 14 22.53 -6.60 11.44
N PRO A 15 21.71 -7.29 10.63
CA PRO A 15 22.19 -8.21 9.60
C PRO A 15 22.95 -7.46 8.50
N THR A 16 23.93 -8.14 7.88
CA THR A 16 24.73 -7.62 6.78
C THR A 16 24.70 -8.56 5.57
N VAL A 17 25.40 -8.21 4.50
CA VAL A 17 25.38 -8.93 3.23
C VAL A 17 25.46 -10.45 3.38
N GLY A 18 24.46 -11.14 2.81
CA GLY A 18 24.31 -12.61 2.84
C GLY A 18 23.71 -13.16 4.13
N ASP A 19 23.38 -12.32 5.13
CA ASP A 19 22.54 -12.74 6.25
C ASP A 19 21.09 -12.90 5.81
N ARG A 20 20.40 -13.86 6.41
CA ARG A 20 19.03 -14.22 6.05
C ARG A 20 18.09 -14.02 7.23
N LEU A 21 16.89 -13.50 6.93
CA LEU A 21 15.84 -13.28 7.90
C LEU A 21 14.54 -13.94 7.41
N ARG A 22 13.86 -14.60 8.32
CA ARG A 22 12.50 -15.09 8.10
C ARG A 22 11.51 -13.95 8.34
N LEU A 23 10.51 -13.82 7.48
CA LEU A 23 9.43 -12.85 7.63
C LEU A 23 8.30 -13.43 8.51
N ALA A 24 8.16 -12.92 9.72
CA ALA A 24 7.21 -13.42 10.73
C ALA A 24 7.31 -14.95 10.90
N ASP A 25 6.18 -15.66 10.90
CA ASP A 25 6.11 -17.11 10.91
C ASP A 25 5.79 -17.73 9.53
N THR A 26 6.02 -16.96 8.46
CA THR A 26 5.89 -17.46 7.07
C THR A 26 7.07 -18.36 6.70
N ASP A 27 7.00 -19.06 5.56
CA ASP A 27 8.14 -19.76 4.96
C ASP A 27 9.02 -18.87 4.07
N LEU A 28 8.73 -17.57 4.06
CA LEU A 28 9.49 -16.61 3.27
C LEU A 28 10.78 -16.20 3.98
N THR A 29 11.88 -16.26 3.26
CA THR A 29 13.20 -15.87 3.74
C THR A 29 13.80 -14.81 2.82
N ILE A 30 14.20 -13.68 3.39
CA ILE A 30 14.94 -12.64 2.66
C ILE A 30 16.42 -12.71 2.99
N GLU A 31 17.27 -12.30 2.05
CA GLU A 31 18.73 -12.20 2.21
C GLU A 31 19.18 -10.77 1.92
N VAL A 32 20.08 -10.24 2.75
CA VAL A 32 20.63 -8.89 2.57
C VAL A 32 21.52 -8.85 1.33
N GLU A 33 21.15 -8.02 0.34
CA GLU A 33 21.81 -7.92 -0.96
C GLU A 33 23.04 -7.00 -0.92
N ALA A 34 22.95 -5.89 -0.15
CA ALA A 34 24.02 -4.90 -0.03
C ALA A 34 24.01 -4.25 1.36
N ASP A 35 25.14 -3.69 1.76
CA ASP A 35 25.30 -2.92 2.99
C ASP A 35 25.91 -1.55 2.67
N TYR A 36 25.10 -0.51 2.72
CA TYR A 36 25.50 0.85 2.38
C TYR A 36 26.17 1.57 3.54
N THR A 37 26.08 1.04 4.77
CA THR A 37 26.81 1.59 5.93
C THR A 37 28.31 1.34 5.83
N LEU A 38 28.75 0.42 4.96
CA LEU A 38 30.15 0.04 4.76
C LEU A 38 30.86 0.84 3.65
N ARG A 39 30.19 1.79 2.99
CA ARG A 39 30.79 2.60 1.91
C ARG A 39 32.06 3.32 2.39
N ALA A 40 33.19 3.12 1.68
CA ALA A 40 34.49 3.69 1.95
C ALA A 40 35.10 3.38 3.34
N GLY A 41 34.49 2.45 4.08
CA GLY A 41 34.97 1.97 5.39
C GLY A 41 34.95 0.45 5.45
N GLY A 42 35.09 -0.07 6.63
CA GLY A 42 35.02 -1.50 6.92
C GLY A 42 34.01 -1.77 8.04
N TYR A 43 33.80 -3.05 8.30
CA TYR A 43 33.03 -3.48 9.46
C TYR A 43 33.61 -2.92 10.74
N GLY A 44 32.75 -2.39 11.63
CA GLY A 44 33.10 -1.77 12.90
C GLY A 44 33.14 -0.25 12.89
N GLU A 45 32.84 0.38 11.73
CA GLU A 45 32.72 1.84 11.61
C GLU A 45 31.25 2.33 11.59
N GLU A 46 30.31 1.43 11.76
CA GLU A 46 28.89 1.74 11.81
C GLU A 46 28.57 2.61 13.03
N VAL A 47 27.65 3.54 12.84
CA VAL A 47 27.20 4.39 13.94
C VAL A 47 26.17 3.68 14.79
N LYS A 48 26.20 3.93 16.10
CA LYS A 48 25.23 3.41 17.05
C LYS A 48 25.04 4.39 18.21
N PHE A 49 23.79 4.53 18.64
CA PHE A 49 23.44 5.35 19.80
C PHE A 49 23.39 4.52 21.10
N GLY A 50 23.76 5.13 22.21
CA GLY A 50 23.67 4.54 23.55
C GLY A 50 24.88 4.87 24.42
N GLY A 51 24.81 4.53 25.70
CA GLY A 51 25.91 4.70 26.65
C GLY A 51 27.17 3.98 26.16
N GLY A 52 28.27 4.71 26.00
CA GLY A 52 29.53 4.14 25.51
C GLY A 52 29.58 3.81 24.01
N LYS A 53 28.55 4.19 23.23
CA LYS A 53 28.49 3.96 21.78
C LYS A 53 29.07 5.14 20.99
N THR A 54 29.06 5.05 19.67
CA THR A 54 29.80 5.95 18.79
C THR A 54 29.14 7.32 18.56
N ILE A 55 27.80 7.42 18.63
CA ILE A 55 27.11 8.70 18.43
C ILE A 55 27.27 9.55 19.70
N ARG A 56 28.36 10.28 19.75
CA ARG A 56 28.73 11.24 20.81
C ARG A 56 29.45 12.41 20.18
N ASP A 57 29.46 13.54 20.87
CA ASP A 57 30.12 14.76 20.44
C ASP A 57 31.60 14.56 20.08
N GLY A 58 31.97 15.02 18.88
CA GLY A 58 33.33 14.87 18.33
C GLY A 58 33.69 13.45 17.87
N MET A 59 32.76 12.49 17.98
CA MET A 59 32.91 11.15 17.42
C MET A 59 32.02 11.02 16.17
N ALA A 60 30.98 10.15 16.19
CA ALA A 60 30.05 10.05 15.08
C ALA A 60 29.04 11.23 15.01
N GLN A 61 28.93 12.04 16.05
CA GLN A 61 28.24 13.32 16.00
C GLN A 61 29.23 14.43 15.64
N SER A 62 28.98 15.12 14.55
CA SER A 62 29.73 16.31 14.11
C SER A 62 29.26 17.58 14.82
N GLN A 63 29.88 18.71 14.52
CA GLN A 63 29.43 20.03 14.97
C GLN A 63 28.50 20.73 13.98
N ALA A 64 28.13 20.05 12.90
CA ALA A 64 27.29 20.63 11.85
C ALA A 64 25.89 20.97 12.35
N THR A 65 25.47 22.19 12.09
CA THR A 65 24.10 22.62 12.29
C THR A 65 23.20 22.10 11.18
N ARG A 66 21.88 22.19 11.39
CA ARG A 66 20.89 21.87 10.36
C ARG A 66 21.13 22.64 9.04
N ALA A 67 21.52 23.91 9.14
CA ALA A 67 21.83 24.76 7.98
C ALA A 67 23.10 24.30 7.25
N GLN A 68 24.02 23.64 7.95
CA GLN A 68 25.26 23.09 7.39
C GLN A 68 25.12 21.65 6.89
N GLY A 69 23.89 21.12 6.84
CA GLY A 69 23.62 19.83 6.22
C GLY A 69 23.27 18.69 7.18
N ALA A 70 23.32 18.90 8.51
CA ALA A 70 22.86 17.90 9.44
C ALA A 70 21.36 17.56 9.20
N VAL A 71 21.02 16.28 9.28
CA VAL A 71 19.64 15.80 9.13
C VAL A 71 18.84 16.03 10.40
N ASP A 72 17.50 16.08 10.28
CA ASP A 72 16.61 16.26 11.43
C ASP A 72 16.49 14.96 12.25
N THR A 73 16.43 13.82 11.56
CA THR A 73 16.37 12.48 12.15
C THR A 73 17.24 11.53 11.34
N VAL A 74 17.90 10.59 12.01
CA VAL A 74 18.57 9.45 11.35
C VAL A 74 18.04 8.14 11.92
N MET A 75 17.72 7.21 11.02
CA MET A 75 17.42 5.82 11.36
C MET A 75 18.68 5.00 11.10
N THR A 76 19.27 4.45 12.15
CA THR A 76 20.58 3.79 12.05
C THR A 76 20.45 2.30 11.74
N ASN A 77 21.33 1.79 10.87
CA ASN A 77 21.46 0.36 10.55
C ASN A 77 20.14 -0.34 10.17
N ALA A 78 19.28 0.35 9.43
CA ALA A 78 17.98 -0.16 9.00
C ALA A 78 18.15 -1.24 7.91
N LEU A 79 17.42 -2.35 8.02
CA LEU A 79 17.24 -3.27 6.91
C LEU A 79 16.07 -2.78 6.05
N ILE A 80 16.39 -2.05 5.00
CA ILE A 80 15.40 -1.58 4.03
C ILE A 80 14.92 -2.77 3.22
N MET A 81 13.60 -2.95 3.15
CA MET A 81 12.96 -3.87 2.21
C MET A 81 12.02 -3.06 1.31
N ASP A 82 12.39 -2.95 0.04
CA ASP A 82 11.65 -2.18 -0.95
C ASP A 82 11.68 -2.91 -2.32
N HIS A 83 10.89 -2.42 -3.27
CA HIS A 83 10.84 -2.98 -4.63
C HIS A 83 12.21 -3.01 -5.33
N TRP A 84 13.09 -2.07 -5.01
CA TRP A 84 14.41 -1.94 -5.65
C TRP A 84 15.53 -2.73 -4.96
N GLY A 85 15.32 -3.18 -3.71
CA GLY A 85 16.36 -3.89 -2.99
C GLY A 85 16.01 -4.28 -1.56
N ILE A 86 16.80 -5.21 -1.02
CA ILE A 86 16.81 -5.61 0.38
C ILE A 86 18.21 -5.30 0.91
N VAL A 87 18.37 -4.10 1.48
CA VAL A 87 19.69 -3.56 1.78
C VAL A 87 19.77 -3.00 3.19
N LYS A 88 20.96 -3.11 3.82
CA LYS A 88 21.24 -2.40 5.06
C LYS A 88 21.72 -0.98 4.73
N ALA A 89 21.16 0.02 5.40
CA ALA A 89 21.59 1.42 5.28
C ALA A 89 21.15 2.23 6.49
N ASP A 90 21.82 3.36 6.71
CA ASP A 90 21.25 4.45 7.49
C ASP A 90 20.32 5.28 6.60
N ILE A 91 19.24 5.83 7.19
CA ILE A 91 18.29 6.68 6.48
C ILE A 91 18.27 8.05 7.15
N GLY A 92 18.66 9.09 6.43
CA GLY A 92 18.59 10.48 6.89
C GLY A 92 17.29 11.15 6.47
N LEU A 93 16.60 11.79 7.42
CA LEU A 93 15.33 12.48 7.19
C LEU A 93 15.51 13.98 7.43
N LYS A 94 15.00 14.80 6.51
CA LYS A 94 15.06 16.25 6.61
C LYS A 94 13.84 16.89 5.96
N ASP A 95 13.24 17.88 6.61
CA ASP A 95 12.04 18.59 6.13
C ASP A 95 10.87 17.64 5.77
N GLY A 96 10.73 16.55 6.51
CA GLY A 96 9.69 15.54 6.28
C GLY A 96 9.97 14.58 5.12
N ARG A 97 11.16 14.65 4.52
CA ARG A 97 11.54 13.86 3.34
C ARG A 97 12.78 12.99 3.61
N ILE A 98 12.93 11.96 2.80
CA ILE A 98 14.13 11.12 2.78
C ILE A 98 15.26 11.93 2.12
N ALA A 99 16.24 12.32 2.91
CA ALA A 99 17.36 13.15 2.48
C ALA A 99 18.64 12.35 2.18
N GLY A 100 18.76 11.14 2.73
CA GLY A 100 19.92 10.28 2.52
C GLY A 100 19.61 8.81 2.75
N ILE A 101 20.25 7.92 1.99
CA ILE A 101 20.24 6.46 2.17
C ILE A 101 21.70 6.02 1.99
N GLY A 102 22.38 5.65 3.09
CA GLY A 102 23.81 5.37 2.99
C GLY A 102 24.47 5.18 4.34
N LYS A 103 25.56 5.91 4.58
CA LYS A 103 26.34 5.88 5.82
C LYS A 103 26.16 7.19 6.59
N ALA A 104 25.60 7.09 7.78
CA ALA A 104 25.51 8.24 8.69
C ALA A 104 26.77 8.39 9.54
N GLY A 105 27.04 9.61 10.03
CA GLY A 105 28.12 9.88 10.95
C GLY A 105 28.66 11.31 10.91
N ASN A 106 29.92 11.41 11.26
CA ASN A 106 30.69 12.65 11.26
C ASN A 106 31.74 12.60 10.13
N PRO A 107 31.58 13.39 9.07
CA PRO A 107 32.51 13.37 7.94
C PRO A 107 33.95 13.85 8.30
N ASP A 108 34.13 14.55 9.43
CA ASP A 108 35.45 15.05 9.85
C ASP A 108 36.35 13.93 10.40
N VAL A 109 35.74 12.82 10.87
CA VAL A 109 36.46 11.71 11.52
C VAL A 109 36.19 10.33 10.93
N GLN A 110 35.17 10.20 10.07
CA GLN A 110 34.77 8.94 9.46
C GLN A 110 34.72 9.05 7.92
N PRO A 111 35.35 8.14 7.18
CA PRO A 111 35.29 8.15 5.72
C PRO A 111 33.94 7.71 5.19
N GLY A 112 33.55 8.26 4.04
CA GLY A 112 32.36 7.83 3.28
C GLY A 112 31.01 8.18 3.92
N VAL A 113 30.98 9.15 4.84
CA VAL A 113 29.75 9.68 5.42
C VAL A 113 29.03 10.54 4.39
N ASP A 114 27.79 10.19 4.11
CA ASP A 114 26.88 10.93 3.23
C ASP A 114 25.63 11.45 3.98
N ILE A 115 25.42 11.04 5.23
CA ILE A 115 24.35 11.50 6.12
C ILE A 115 24.98 12.10 7.39
N ILE A 116 24.95 13.41 7.52
CA ILE A 116 25.61 14.10 8.62
C ILE A 116 24.76 14.09 9.88
N ILE A 117 25.30 13.53 10.97
CA ILE A 117 24.72 13.60 12.31
C ILE A 117 25.28 14.86 12.99
N GLY A 118 24.38 15.77 13.36
CA GLY A 118 24.73 16.97 14.14
C GLY A 118 24.09 16.96 15.53
N PRO A 119 24.36 18.00 16.36
CA PRO A 119 23.76 18.11 17.71
C PRO A 119 22.23 18.19 17.71
N GLY A 120 21.63 18.61 16.59
CA GLY A 120 20.17 18.71 16.42
C GLY A 120 19.52 17.49 15.77
N THR A 121 20.25 16.39 15.54
CA THR A 121 19.75 15.18 14.89
C THR A 121 19.17 14.22 15.93
N GLU A 122 17.91 13.83 15.76
CA GLU A 122 17.29 12.75 16.54
C GLU A 122 17.69 11.37 15.98
N ILE A 123 17.77 10.37 16.86
CA ILE A 123 18.25 9.04 16.50
C ILE A 123 17.12 8.00 16.70
N ILE A 124 16.83 7.25 15.65
CA ILE A 124 15.97 6.06 15.71
C ILE A 124 16.83 4.83 15.43
N SER A 125 17.05 4.03 16.45
CA SER A 125 17.83 2.78 16.33
C SER A 125 17.03 1.71 15.60
N CYS A 126 17.54 1.24 14.46
CA CYS A 126 16.90 0.23 13.62
C CYS A 126 17.73 -1.05 13.45
N GLU A 127 18.73 -1.27 14.32
CA GLU A 127 19.55 -2.48 14.30
C GLU A 127 18.67 -3.73 14.43
N GLY A 128 18.70 -4.60 13.41
CA GLY A 128 17.87 -5.81 13.36
C GLY A 128 16.39 -5.57 13.05
N MET A 129 16.00 -4.34 12.71
CA MET A 129 14.64 -3.99 12.30
C MET A 129 14.53 -3.91 10.78
N ILE A 130 13.39 -4.34 10.24
CA ILE A 130 13.02 -4.12 8.84
C ILE A 130 12.33 -2.76 8.74
N VAL A 131 12.71 -1.97 7.74
CA VAL A 131 12.07 -0.69 7.42
C VAL A 131 11.48 -0.76 6.01
N THR A 132 10.20 -0.43 5.90
CA THR A 132 9.48 -0.37 4.61
C THR A 132 8.89 1.01 4.38
N ALA A 133 8.59 1.33 3.14
CA ALA A 133 7.66 2.42 2.86
C ALA A 133 6.28 2.10 3.47
N GLY A 134 5.54 3.13 3.84
CA GLY A 134 4.16 2.97 4.30
C GLY A 134 3.25 2.42 3.20
N GLY A 135 2.32 1.54 3.58
CA GLY A 135 1.35 0.97 2.67
C GLY A 135 0.38 2.01 2.09
N ILE A 136 -0.12 1.71 0.90
CA ILE A 136 -1.14 2.50 0.19
C ILE A 136 -2.33 1.59 -0.07
N ASP A 137 -3.48 1.96 0.45
CA ASP A 137 -4.75 1.34 0.11
C ASP A 137 -5.53 2.24 -0.84
N SER A 138 -5.78 1.78 -2.05
CA SER A 138 -6.40 2.57 -3.12
C SER A 138 -7.88 2.25 -3.36
N HIS A 139 -8.50 1.48 -2.46
CA HIS A 139 -9.92 1.14 -2.57
C HIS A 139 -10.61 1.27 -1.22
N ILE A 140 -10.98 2.50 -0.86
CA ILE A 140 -11.58 2.83 0.43
C ILE A 140 -12.99 3.38 0.26
N HIS A 141 -13.95 2.78 0.98
CA HIS A 141 -15.25 3.40 1.26
C HIS A 141 -15.13 4.23 2.54
N PHE A 142 -15.13 5.56 2.43
CA PHE A 142 -15.02 6.44 3.59
C PHE A 142 -16.36 6.52 4.35
N ILE A 143 -16.71 5.45 5.06
CA ILE A 143 -17.92 5.32 5.88
C ILE A 143 -17.64 5.77 7.31
N CYS A 144 -16.83 5.00 8.05
CA CYS A 144 -16.41 5.35 9.41
C CYS A 144 -14.99 5.94 9.40
N PRO A 145 -14.77 7.16 9.90
CA PRO A 145 -13.43 7.76 9.95
C PRO A 145 -12.45 6.99 10.83
N GLN A 146 -12.93 6.21 11.81
CA GLN A 146 -12.11 5.38 12.70
C GLN A 146 -11.30 4.33 11.94
N GLN A 147 -11.73 3.91 10.75
CA GLN A 147 -10.93 3.02 9.90
C GLN A 147 -9.55 3.58 9.55
N ILE A 148 -9.36 4.92 9.62
CA ILE A 148 -8.08 5.57 9.34
C ILE A 148 -7.05 5.21 10.43
N GLU A 149 -7.48 5.08 11.69
CA GLU A 149 -6.62 4.62 12.78
C GLU A 149 -6.26 3.15 12.59
N GLU A 150 -7.22 2.30 12.20
CA GLU A 150 -6.97 0.89 11.89
C GLU A 150 -5.99 0.73 10.73
N ALA A 151 -6.13 1.52 9.69
CA ALA A 151 -5.18 1.57 8.57
C ALA A 151 -3.77 1.90 9.07
N LEU A 152 -3.64 2.97 9.85
CA LEU A 152 -2.35 3.41 10.36
C LEU A 152 -1.71 2.33 11.24
N THR A 153 -2.46 1.70 12.16
CA THR A 153 -1.93 0.64 13.04
C THR A 153 -1.45 -0.59 12.27
N SER A 154 -1.94 -0.81 11.06
CA SER A 154 -1.50 -1.91 10.17
C SER A 154 -0.27 -1.58 9.33
N GLY A 155 0.19 -0.31 9.32
CA GLY A 155 1.31 0.15 8.49
C GLY A 155 0.88 0.80 7.16
N VAL A 156 -0.41 1.00 6.93
CA VAL A 156 -0.94 1.79 5.81
C VAL A 156 -0.85 3.27 6.19
N THR A 157 -0.22 4.08 5.34
CA THR A 157 0.02 5.51 5.58
C THR A 157 -0.65 6.41 4.56
N THR A 158 -1.26 5.82 3.52
CA THR A 158 -1.98 6.52 2.46
C THR A 158 -3.26 5.76 2.12
N MET A 159 -4.39 6.46 2.09
CA MET A 159 -5.69 5.90 1.73
C MET A 159 -6.32 6.72 0.61
N LEU A 160 -6.70 6.04 -0.46
CA LEU A 160 -7.37 6.63 -1.62
C LEU A 160 -8.71 5.94 -1.83
N GLY A 161 -9.75 6.72 -2.10
CA GLY A 161 -11.09 6.17 -2.28
C GLY A 161 -12.15 7.25 -2.34
N GLY A 162 -13.37 6.93 -1.98
CA GLY A 162 -14.47 7.90 -1.97
C GLY A 162 -15.51 7.61 -0.92
N GLY A 163 -16.34 8.60 -0.64
CA GLY A 163 -17.41 8.50 0.33
C GLY A 163 -17.62 9.79 1.09
N THR A 164 -18.69 9.81 1.89
CA THR A 164 -19.11 10.96 2.70
C THR A 164 -19.66 10.55 4.06
N GLY A 165 -19.24 9.40 4.57
CA GLY A 165 -19.84 8.79 5.77
C GLY A 165 -20.87 7.70 5.42
N PRO A 166 -21.77 7.34 6.34
CA PRO A 166 -22.74 6.24 6.15
C PRO A 166 -23.94 6.62 5.24
N ALA A 167 -23.65 7.27 4.13
CA ALA A 167 -24.62 7.54 3.10
C ALA A 167 -24.78 6.32 2.16
N THR A 168 -25.97 6.08 1.65
CA THR A 168 -26.29 4.92 0.80
C THR A 168 -25.35 4.83 -0.41
N GLY A 169 -25.08 5.97 -1.08
CA GLY A 169 -24.14 6.01 -2.20
C GLY A 169 -22.72 5.60 -1.79
N THR A 170 -22.25 5.98 -0.61
CA THR A 170 -20.93 5.58 -0.08
C THR A 170 -20.88 4.11 0.31
N PHE A 171 -21.97 3.56 0.85
CA PHE A 171 -22.04 2.12 1.15
C PHE A 171 -21.83 1.27 -0.09
N ALA A 172 -22.47 1.61 -1.17
CA ALA A 172 -22.40 0.87 -2.42
C ALA A 172 -21.13 1.21 -3.23
N THR A 173 -20.69 2.48 -3.21
CA THR A 173 -19.67 2.97 -4.14
C THR A 173 -18.55 3.74 -3.44
N THR A 174 -17.37 3.82 -4.05
CA THR A 174 -16.23 4.61 -3.57
C THR A 174 -16.24 6.01 -4.18
N CYS A 175 -17.36 6.72 -4.10
CA CYS A 175 -17.54 8.03 -4.72
C CYS A 175 -17.76 9.13 -3.68
N THR A 176 -17.03 10.25 -3.82
CA THR A 176 -17.31 11.54 -3.18
C THR A 176 -17.92 12.47 -4.23
N PRO A 177 -19.27 12.53 -4.35
CA PRO A 177 -19.91 13.16 -5.49
C PRO A 177 -20.03 14.67 -5.32
N GLY A 178 -19.62 15.41 -6.35
CA GLY A 178 -19.85 16.84 -6.47
C GLY A 178 -18.92 17.72 -5.62
N PRO A 179 -18.84 19.03 -5.94
CA PRO A 179 -17.90 19.94 -5.30
C PRO A 179 -18.14 20.16 -3.81
N TRP A 180 -19.39 20.20 -3.37
CA TRP A 180 -19.72 20.43 -1.98
C TRP A 180 -19.23 19.31 -1.07
N ASN A 181 -19.50 18.04 -1.46
CA ASN A 181 -19.03 16.89 -0.71
C ASN A 181 -17.50 16.79 -0.73
N MET A 182 -16.89 17.05 -1.91
CA MET A 182 -15.43 17.05 -2.07
C MET A 182 -14.77 18.05 -1.12
N GLU A 183 -15.27 19.27 -1.05
CA GLU A 183 -14.76 20.28 -0.11
C GLU A 183 -14.83 19.80 1.34
N ARG A 184 -15.99 19.26 1.78
CA ARG A 184 -16.17 18.77 3.17
C ARG A 184 -15.20 17.63 3.49
N MET A 185 -15.01 16.69 2.56
CA MET A 185 -14.08 15.57 2.75
C MET A 185 -12.61 16.03 2.77
N LEU A 186 -12.22 16.96 1.92
CA LEU A 186 -10.89 17.58 1.96
C LEU A 186 -10.62 18.30 3.28
N GLN A 187 -11.59 19.04 3.81
CA GLN A 187 -11.47 19.71 5.11
C GLN A 187 -11.38 18.71 6.27
N SER A 188 -12.15 17.61 6.22
CA SER A 188 -12.08 16.57 7.27
C SER A 188 -10.73 15.84 7.27
N ALA A 189 -10.04 15.77 6.12
CA ALA A 189 -8.74 15.13 6.00
C ALA A 189 -7.66 15.75 6.91
N ASP A 190 -7.77 17.02 7.26
CA ASP A 190 -6.79 17.74 8.10
C ASP A 190 -6.64 17.14 9.51
N ALA A 191 -7.66 16.40 9.99
CA ALA A 191 -7.66 15.83 11.34
C ALA A 191 -6.82 14.55 11.49
N PHE A 192 -6.39 13.91 10.39
CA PHE A 192 -5.82 12.56 10.43
C PHE A 192 -4.34 12.53 10.05
N ALA A 193 -3.53 11.79 10.81
CA ALA A 193 -2.13 11.49 10.49
C ALA A 193 -2.03 10.46 9.34
N MET A 194 -2.68 10.74 8.21
CA MET A 194 -2.83 9.87 7.05
C MET A 194 -2.77 10.72 5.78
N ASN A 195 -2.11 10.25 4.73
CA ASN A 195 -2.27 10.88 3.42
C ASN A 195 -3.60 10.45 2.83
N LEU A 196 -4.37 11.40 2.34
CA LEU A 196 -5.73 11.14 1.85
C LEU A 196 -5.93 11.75 0.47
N GLY A 197 -6.71 11.04 -0.36
CA GLY A 197 -7.17 11.51 -1.65
C GLY A 197 -8.53 10.93 -1.99
N PHE A 198 -9.40 11.73 -2.62
CA PHE A 198 -10.81 11.38 -2.84
C PHE A 198 -11.15 11.26 -4.32
N LEU A 199 -11.90 10.19 -4.66
CA LEU A 199 -12.42 9.93 -5.99
C LEU A 199 -13.80 10.57 -6.15
N GLY A 200 -14.00 11.28 -7.25
CA GLY A 200 -15.32 11.78 -7.65
C GLY A 200 -16.18 10.68 -8.27
N LYS A 201 -17.46 10.95 -8.45
CA LYS A 201 -18.39 10.07 -9.15
C LYS A 201 -18.18 10.18 -10.67
N GLY A 202 -17.77 9.06 -11.30
CA GLY A 202 -17.46 9.00 -12.72
C GLY A 202 -18.66 8.77 -13.64
N ASN A 203 -19.79 8.28 -13.08
CA ASN A 203 -20.98 7.93 -13.86
C ASN A 203 -21.74 9.18 -14.29
N ALA A 204 -21.38 9.70 -15.46
CA ALA A 204 -22.07 10.78 -16.18
C ALA A 204 -21.83 10.63 -17.68
N SER A 205 -22.85 10.87 -18.48
CA SER A 205 -22.78 10.79 -19.95
C SER A 205 -22.35 12.11 -20.62
N LEU A 206 -22.17 13.19 -19.82
CA LEU A 206 -21.69 14.50 -20.28
C LEU A 206 -20.53 14.98 -19.39
N PRO A 207 -19.52 15.69 -19.94
CA PRO A 207 -18.26 15.97 -19.26
C PRO A 207 -18.35 17.04 -18.16
N ALA A 208 -19.29 17.97 -18.24
CA ALA A 208 -19.31 19.15 -17.38
C ALA A 208 -19.30 18.82 -15.87
N ALA A 209 -20.15 17.87 -15.44
CA ALA A 209 -20.23 17.45 -14.05
C ALA A 209 -18.96 16.71 -13.57
N LEU A 210 -18.21 16.09 -14.46
CA LEU A 210 -16.95 15.42 -14.13
C LEU A 210 -15.83 16.47 -13.97
N HIS A 211 -15.71 17.43 -14.89
CA HIS A 211 -14.77 18.54 -14.76
C HIS A 211 -14.99 19.34 -13.47
N GLU A 212 -16.26 19.56 -13.09
CA GLU A 212 -16.60 20.25 -11.83
C GLU A 212 -16.00 19.56 -10.61
N GLN A 213 -16.06 18.22 -10.54
CA GLN A 213 -15.50 17.43 -9.46
C GLN A 213 -13.96 17.44 -9.45
N VAL A 214 -13.34 17.32 -10.63
CA VAL A 214 -11.88 17.44 -10.75
C VAL A 214 -11.41 18.81 -10.29
N ASN A 215 -12.08 19.88 -10.70
CA ASN A 215 -11.77 21.26 -10.28
C ASN A 215 -11.99 21.49 -8.77
N ALA A 216 -12.84 20.69 -8.14
CA ALA A 216 -13.04 20.72 -6.69
C ALA A 216 -12.00 19.93 -5.89
N GLY A 217 -11.17 19.10 -6.55
CA GLY A 217 -10.08 18.39 -5.89
C GLY A 217 -10.07 16.88 -6.06
N ALA A 218 -11.02 16.29 -6.80
CA ALA A 218 -11.02 14.85 -7.05
C ALA A 218 -9.70 14.41 -7.71
N ILE A 219 -9.03 13.41 -7.12
CA ILE A 219 -7.78 12.83 -7.64
C ILE A 219 -8.00 11.85 -8.78
N GLY A 220 -9.24 11.47 -9.00
CA GLY A 220 -9.71 10.49 -9.97
C GLY A 220 -11.22 10.39 -9.96
N MET A 221 -11.71 9.50 -10.80
CA MET A 221 -13.13 9.22 -10.96
C MET A 221 -13.40 7.75 -10.68
N LYS A 222 -14.47 7.45 -9.96
CA LYS A 222 -14.96 6.08 -9.75
C LYS A 222 -16.20 5.86 -10.59
N LEU A 223 -16.15 4.81 -11.41
CA LEU A 223 -17.29 4.22 -12.09
C LEU A 223 -17.81 3.04 -11.28
N HIS A 224 -19.11 2.95 -11.08
CA HIS A 224 -19.75 1.86 -10.34
C HIS A 224 -21.10 1.49 -10.97
N GLU A 225 -21.41 0.20 -11.03
CA GLU A 225 -22.61 -0.32 -11.66
C GLU A 225 -23.92 0.27 -11.09
N ASP A 226 -23.98 0.48 -9.78
CA ASP A 226 -25.17 1.08 -9.12
C ASP A 226 -25.53 2.48 -9.65
N TRP A 227 -24.58 3.16 -10.27
CA TRP A 227 -24.77 4.44 -10.94
C TRP A 227 -24.91 4.32 -12.46
N GLY A 228 -24.90 3.08 -13.00
CA GLY A 228 -24.95 2.81 -14.44
C GLY A 228 -23.59 2.91 -15.14
N THR A 229 -22.81 1.82 -15.09
CA THR A 229 -21.50 1.74 -15.76
C THR A 229 -21.65 1.34 -17.23
N THR A 230 -22.35 2.18 -18.00
CA THR A 230 -22.58 1.97 -19.42
C THR A 230 -21.34 2.31 -20.26
N PRO A 231 -21.18 1.77 -21.49
CA PRO A 231 -20.10 2.15 -22.39
C PRO A 231 -19.99 3.66 -22.62
N ALA A 232 -21.12 4.38 -22.66
CA ALA A 232 -21.14 5.83 -22.79
C ALA A 232 -20.56 6.55 -21.57
N ALA A 233 -20.94 6.12 -20.36
CA ALA A 233 -20.39 6.65 -19.11
C ALA A 233 -18.90 6.38 -18.99
N ILE A 234 -18.45 5.16 -19.33
CA ILE A 234 -17.03 4.77 -19.33
C ILE A 234 -16.24 5.66 -20.29
N SER A 235 -16.70 5.81 -21.54
CA SER A 235 -16.01 6.62 -22.55
C SER A 235 -15.92 8.08 -22.14
N ASN A 236 -17.03 8.69 -21.70
CA ASN A 236 -17.04 10.09 -21.25
C ASN A 236 -16.14 10.32 -20.02
N CYS A 237 -16.16 9.41 -19.07
CA CYS A 237 -15.31 9.49 -17.89
C CYS A 237 -13.81 9.45 -18.26
N LEU A 238 -13.43 8.56 -19.18
CA LEU A 238 -12.07 8.45 -19.68
C LEU A 238 -11.65 9.67 -20.54
N ASP A 239 -12.57 10.27 -21.32
CA ASP A 239 -12.29 11.49 -22.07
C ASP A 239 -11.91 12.63 -21.10
N VAL A 240 -12.69 12.86 -20.04
CA VAL A 240 -12.38 13.86 -19.01
C VAL A 240 -11.07 13.53 -18.27
N ALA A 241 -10.83 12.25 -18.00
CA ALA A 241 -9.59 11.84 -17.37
C ALA A 241 -8.36 12.14 -18.24
N GLU A 242 -8.42 11.90 -19.56
CA GLU A 242 -7.36 12.28 -20.51
C GLU A 242 -7.08 13.79 -20.50
N ASP A 243 -8.14 14.62 -20.46
CA ASP A 243 -8.03 16.07 -20.42
C ASP A 243 -7.41 16.63 -19.13
N THR A 244 -7.55 15.89 -18.02
CA THR A 244 -7.24 16.40 -16.67
C THR A 244 -6.12 15.64 -15.93
N ASP A 245 -5.57 14.60 -16.56
CA ASP A 245 -4.53 13.73 -16.02
C ASP A 245 -4.90 13.15 -14.63
N VAL A 246 -6.11 12.59 -14.52
CA VAL A 246 -6.59 11.91 -13.31
C VAL A 246 -6.86 10.43 -13.57
N GLN A 247 -6.93 9.59 -12.51
CA GLN A 247 -7.20 8.16 -12.64
C GLN A 247 -8.70 7.91 -12.81
N VAL A 248 -9.03 6.80 -13.50
CA VAL A 248 -10.35 6.19 -13.50
C VAL A 248 -10.27 4.82 -12.84
N ALA A 249 -11.10 4.59 -11.83
CA ALA A 249 -11.26 3.28 -11.22
C ALA A 249 -12.66 2.74 -11.53
N ILE A 250 -12.75 1.45 -11.84
CA ILE A 250 -14.00 0.84 -12.27
C ILE A 250 -14.40 -0.37 -11.40
N HIS A 251 -15.64 -0.37 -10.94
CA HIS A 251 -16.45 -1.53 -10.63
C HIS A 251 -17.39 -1.72 -11.83
N SER A 252 -17.15 -2.73 -12.65
CA SER A 252 -17.88 -2.92 -13.88
C SER A 252 -19.24 -3.57 -13.65
N ASP A 253 -20.03 -3.67 -14.70
CA ASP A 253 -21.42 -4.13 -14.67
C ASP A 253 -21.51 -5.66 -14.40
N THR A 254 -21.72 -6.04 -13.16
CA THR A 254 -21.79 -7.46 -12.74
C THR A 254 -22.92 -8.22 -13.41
N LEU A 255 -24.08 -7.57 -13.57
CA LEU A 255 -25.27 -8.19 -14.12
C LEU A 255 -25.29 -8.20 -15.66
N ASN A 256 -24.27 -7.62 -16.31
CA ASN A 256 -24.19 -7.49 -17.76
C ASN A 256 -25.40 -6.76 -18.37
N GLU A 257 -25.99 -5.81 -17.65
CA GLU A 257 -27.19 -5.06 -18.10
C GLU A 257 -26.88 -4.14 -19.29
N SER A 258 -25.65 -3.62 -19.35
CA SER A 258 -25.20 -2.69 -20.39
C SER A 258 -24.25 -3.32 -21.41
N GLY A 259 -24.07 -4.65 -21.35
CA GLY A 259 -23.15 -5.41 -22.18
C GLY A 259 -22.21 -6.29 -21.36
N PHE A 260 -21.42 -7.09 -22.06
CA PHE A 260 -20.44 -8.01 -21.46
C PHE A 260 -19.07 -7.35 -21.28
N VAL A 261 -18.10 -8.09 -20.76
CA VAL A 261 -16.74 -7.60 -20.50
C VAL A 261 -16.08 -7.01 -21.77
N GLU A 262 -16.37 -7.58 -22.95
CA GLU A 262 -15.88 -7.05 -24.24
C GLU A 262 -16.35 -5.62 -24.49
N ASN A 263 -17.63 -5.32 -24.19
CA ASN A 263 -18.17 -3.97 -24.40
C ASN A 263 -17.51 -2.94 -23.46
N THR A 264 -17.17 -3.35 -22.23
CA THR A 264 -16.40 -2.52 -21.31
C THR A 264 -14.98 -2.33 -21.83
N ILE A 265 -14.29 -3.38 -22.30
CA ILE A 265 -12.94 -3.27 -22.88
C ILE A 265 -12.97 -2.34 -24.10
N GLU A 266 -13.92 -2.51 -25.03
CA GLU A 266 -14.07 -1.67 -26.21
C GLU A 266 -14.32 -0.20 -25.85
N ALA A 267 -15.14 0.07 -24.83
CA ALA A 267 -15.46 1.43 -24.37
C ALA A 267 -14.21 2.19 -23.87
N THR A 268 -13.19 1.48 -23.40
CA THR A 268 -11.94 2.11 -22.98
C THR A 268 -11.13 2.68 -24.15
N LYS A 269 -11.27 2.15 -25.35
CA LYS A 269 -10.46 2.52 -26.53
C LYS A 269 -8.95 2.51 -26.24
N GLY A 270 -8.48 1.56 -25.41
CA GLY A 270 -7.08 1.43 -25.01
C GLY A 270 -6.58 2.46 -23.98
N ARG A 271 -7.45 3.32 -23.45
CA ARG A 271 -7.11 4.27 -22.37
C ARG A 271 -6.95 3.54 -21.04
N GLY A 272 -6.00 4.01 -20.22
CA GLY A 272 -5.66 3.37 -18.95
C GLY A 272 -6.73 3.56 -17.87
N LEU A 273 -6.99 2.51 -17.06
CA LEU A 273 -7.85 2.58 -15.88
C LEU A 273 -7.50 1.48 -14.87
N CYS A 274 -7.89 1.69 -13.59
CA CYS A 274 -7.78 0.69 -12.53
C CYS A 274 -9.03 -0.17 -12.50
N ALA A 275 -8.89 -1.49 -12.58
CA ALA A 275 -9.99 -2.43 -12.34
C ALA A 275 -9.95 -2.90 -10.89
N PHE A 276 -11.02 -2.67 -10.14
CA PHE A 276 -11.15 -3.11 -8.75
C PHE A 276 -11.67 -4.56 -8.68
N HIS A 277 -11.34 -5.26 -7.56
CA HIS A 277 -11.75 -6.67 -7.30
C HIS A 277 -11.82 -7.49 -8.60
N THR A 278 -10.71 -7.47 -9.35
CA THR A 278 -10.62 -8.04 -10.71
C THR A 278 -10.92 -9.55 -10.76
N GLU A 279 -10.88 -10.22 -9.64
CA GLU A 279 -11.27 -11.63 -9.50
C GLU A 279 -12.78 -11.83 -9.73
N GLY A 280 -13.62 -10.87 -9.30
CA GLY A 280 -15.05 -10.85 -9.57
C GLY A 280 -15.97 -11.02 -8.36
N ALA A 281 -15.53 -11.59 -7.24
CA ALA A 281 -16.39 -11.79 -6.06
C ALA A 281 -16.90 -10.46 -5.48
N GLY A 282 -16.03 -9.42 -5.44
CA GLY A 282 -16.41 -8.07 -5.04
C GLY A 282 -17.29 -7.33 -6.04
N GLY A 283 -17.45 -7.84 -7.24
CA GLY A 283 -18.21 -7.26 -8.35
C GLY A 283 -17.43 -7.15 -9.64
N GLY A 284 -18.14 -6.93 -10.72
CA GLY A 284 -17.62 -6.88 -12.08
C GLY A 284 -18.17 -7.99 -12.94
N HIS A 285 -18.12 -7.82 -14.26
CA HIS A 285 -18.74 -8.72 -15.24
C HIS A 285 -18.63 -10.18 -14.88
N ALA A 286 -19.75 -10.81 -14.62
CA ALA A 286 -19.80 -12.24 -14.35
C ALA A 286 -19.95 -13.02 -15.69
N PRO A 287 -19.20 -14.13 -15.87
CA PRO A 287 -18.24 -14.74 -14.92
C PRO A 287 -16.79 -14.32 -15.15
N ASP A 288 -16.49 -13.37 -16.05
CA ASP A 288 -15.21 -13.31 -16.74
C ASP A 288 -14.51 -11.94 -16.68
N ILE A 289 -14.83 -11.09 -15.69
CA ILE A 289 -14.09 -9.84 -15.46
C ILE A 289 -12.57 -10.09 -15.34
N LEU A 290 -12.16 -11.25 -14.85
CA LEU A 290 -10.73 -11.64 -14.73
C LEU A 290 -10.00 -11.59 -16.08
N ARG A 291 -10.71 -11.59 -17.20
CA ARG A 291 -10.15 -11.42 -18.55
C ARG A 291 -9.36 -10.13 -18.71
N VAL A 292 -9.74 -9.04 -18.01
CA VAL A 292 -9.03 -7.76 -18.11
C VAL A 292 -7.59 -7.81 -17.56
N VAL A 293 -7.22 -8.87 -16.83
CA VAL A 293 -5.82 -9.13 -16.43
C VAL A 293 -4.91 -9.29 -17.65
N GLY A 294 -5.46 -9.76 -18.78
CA GLY A 294 -4.77 -9.87 -20.05
C GLY A 294 -4.72 -8.59 -20.89
N GLU A 295 -5.30 -7.48 -20.43
CA GLU A 295 -5.36 -6.23 -21.17
C GLU A 295 -4.28 -5.23 -20.73
N ALA A 296 -3.54 -4.67 -21.69
CA ALA A 296 -2.38 -3.82 -21.42
C ALA A 296 -2.74 -2.47 -20.77
N ASN A 297 -3.95 -2.00 -20.97
CA ASN A 297 -4.45 -0.72 -20.45
C ASN A 297 -5.21 -0.85 -19.12
N PHE A 298 -5.49 -2.06 -18.65
CA PHE A 298 -6.07 -2.27 -17.34
C PHE A 298 -4.98 -2.46 -16.27
N LEU A 299 -5.17 -1.81 -15.11
CA LEU A 299 -4.34 -1.95 -13.93
C LEU A 299 -5.14 -2.77 -12.90
N PRO A 300 -4.97 -4.10 -12.87
CA PRO A 300 -5.81 -4.97 -12.05
C PRO A 300 -5.42 -4.87 -10.57
N SER A 301 -6.44 -4.78 -9.71
CA SER A 301 -6.32 -4.78 -8.26
C SER A 301 -7.24 -5.84 -7.65
N SER A 302 -6.74 -6.53 -6.64
CA SER A 302 -7.52 -7.41 -5.79
C SER A 302 -7.97 -6.73 -4.52
N THR A 303 -8.99 -7.30 -3.90
CA THR A 303 -9.43 -6.94 -2.54
C THR A 303 -9.14 -8.07 -1.57
N ASN A 304 -8.87 -7.72 -0.31
CA ASN A 304 -8.27 -8.68 0.62
C ASN A 304 -9.16 -9.84 1.10
N PRO A 305 -10.49 -9.80 1.06
CA PRO A 305 -11.29 -10.92 1.56
C PRO A 305 -11.16 -12.22 0.76
N THR A 306 -10.92 -12.16 -0.56
CA THR A 306 -10.73 -13.35 -1.39
C THR A 306 -9.35 -13.99 -1.20
N MET A 307 -8.41 -13.24 -0.66
CA MET A 307 -6.99 -13.65 -0.57
C MET A 307 -6.50 -13.87 0.85
N PRO A 308 -5.68 -14.90 1.04
CA PRO A 308 -5.52 -16.06 0.15
C PRO A 308 -6.74 -16.96 0.20
N TYR A 309 -6.98 -17.74 -0.85
CA TYR A 309 -8.04 -18.72 -0.89
C TYR A 309 -7.89 -19.76 0.23
N THR A 310 -8.89 -19.87 1.09
CA THR A 310 -8.95 -20.79 2.25
C THR A 310 -10.22 -21.65 2.21
N VAL A 311 -10.27 -22.64 3.07
CA VAL A 311 -11.45 -23.52 3.20
C VAL A 311 -12.74 -22.78 3.59
N ASN A 312 -12.64 -21.57 4.14
CA ASN A 312 -13.79 -20.76 4.57
C ASN A 312 -14.13 -19.61 3.59
N THR A 313 -13.27 -19.35 2.60
CA THR A 313 -13.40 -18.13 1.76
C THR A 313 -14.73 -18.05 1.05
N LEU A 314 -15.26 -19.16 0.53
CA LEU A 314 -16.51 -19.16 -0.22
C LEU A 314 -17.68 -18.80 0.68
N ASP A 315 -17.81 -19.47 1.83
CA ASP A 315 -18.91 -19.25 2.78
C ASP A 315 -18.87 -17.82 3.33
N GLU A 316 -17.68 -17.35 3.74
CA GLU A 316 -17.49 -15.95 4.22
C GLU A 316 -17.91 -14.92 3.16
N HIS A 317 -17.60 -15.18 1.87
CA HIS A 317 -17.98 -14.27 0.79
C HIS A 317 -19.47 -14.27 0.49
N VAL A 318 -20.11 -15.43 0.49
CA VAL A 318 -21.57 -15.51 0.33
C VAL A 318 -22.26 -14.71 1.43
N ASP A 319 -21.85 -14.90 2.70
CA ASP A 319 -22.39 -14.13 3.83
C ASP A 319 -22.18 -12.62 3.69
N MET A 320 -20.97 -12.20 3.30
CA MET A 320 -20.69 -10.77 3.08
C MET A 320 -21.53 -10.19 1.95
N LEU A 321 -21.68 -10.92 0.84
CA LEU A 321 -22.46 -10.49 -0.31
C LEU A 321 -23.94 -10.34 0.04
N MET A 322 -24.49 -11.31 0.78
CA MET A 322 -25.87 -11.26 1.28
C MET A 322 -26.15 -10.00 2.07
N VAL A 323 -25.21 -9.62 2.97
CA VAL A 323 -25.35 -8.41 3.80
C VAL A 323 -25.17 -7.14 2.96
N CYS A 324 -24.14 -7.06 2.13
CA CYS A 324 -23.81 -5.86 1.35
C CYS A 324 -24.90 -5.49 0.34
N HIS A 325 -25.55 -6.49 -0.26
CA HIS A 325 -26.61 -6.28 -1.25
C HIS A 325 -28.04 -6.38 -0.67
N HIS A 326 -28.18 -6.43 0.66
CA HIS A 326 -29.47 -6.54 1.35
C HIS A 326 -30.31 -7.75 0.89
N LEU A 327 -29.63 -8.88 0.60
CA LEU A 327 -30.28 -10.13 0.18
C LEU A 327 -30.78 -10.90 1.40
N ASP A 328 -31.80 -11.75 1.17
CA ASP A 328 -32.41 -12.58 2.20
C ASP A 328 -32.06 -14.06 1.97
N PRO A 329 -31.32 -14.72 2.90
CA PRO A 329 -30.97 -16.14 2.74
C PRO A 329 -32.14 -17.11 2.73
N SER A 330 -33.34 -16.65 3.13
CA SER A 330 -34.58 -17.45 3.01
C SER A 330 -35.23 -17.41 1.62
N ILE A 331 -34.74 -16.53 0.73
CA ILE A 331 -35.19 -16.39 -0.66
C ILE A 331 -34.20 -17.14 -1.56
N ALA A 332 -34.70 -18.19 -2.22
CA ALA A 332 -33.85 -19.05 -3.06
C ALA A 332 -33.15 -18.30 -4.20
N GLU A 333 -33.84 -17.32 -4.79
CA GLU A 333 -33.30 -16.49 -5.87
C GLU A 333 -32.18 -15.58 -5.40
N ASP A 334 -32.27 -15.02 -4.20
CA ASP A 334 -31.23 -14.19 -3.60
C ASP A 334 -29.97 -15.01 -3.31
N LEU A 335 -30.16 -16.21 -2.74
CA LEU A 335 -29.03 -17.13 -2.49
C LEU A 335 -28.38 -17.58 -3.80
N ALA A 336 -29.16 -17.94 -4.81
CA ALA A 336 -28.67 -18.32 -6.12
C ALA A 336 -27.88 -17.19 -6.80
N PHE A 337 -28.31 -15.93 -6.63
CA PHE A 337 -27.59 -14.77 -7.10
C PHE A 337 -26.23 -14.64 -6.40
N ALA A 338 -26.20 -14.74 -5.07
CA ALA A 338 -24.96 -14.66 -4.30
C ALA A 338 -23.99 -15.78 -4.71
N GLU A 339 -24.43 -17.03 -4.75
CA GLU A 339 -23.62 -18.18 -5.17
C GLU A 339 -23.13 -18.06 -6.61
N SER A 340 -23.89 -17.39 -7.48
CA SER A 340 -23.49 -17.18 -8.88
C SER A 340 -22.28 -16.26 -9.03
N ARG A 341 -21.99 -15.40 -8.07
CA ARG A 341 -20.86 -14.47 -8.07
C ARG A 341 -19.61 -15.04 -7.38
N ILE A 342 -19.79 -15.90 -6.38
CA ILE A 342 -18.70 -16.45 -5.58
C ILE A 342 -18.26 -17.79 -6.15
N ARG A 343 -17.05 -17.84 -6.73
CA ARG A 343 -16.57 -19.01 -7.50
C ARG A 343 -15.17 -19.40 -7.05
N GLN A 344 -14.99 -20.64 -6.66
CA GLN A 344 -13.69 -21.17 -6.26
C GLN A 344 -12.66 -21.08 -7.38
N GLU A 345 -13.07 -21.22 -8.64
CA GLU A 345 -12.20 -21.24 -9.80
C GLU A 345 -11.49 -19.90 -9.99
N THR A 346 -12.23 -18.78 -9.91
CA THR A 346 -11.67 -17.44 -10.06
C THR A 346 -10.86 -17.02 -8.83
N ILE A 347 -11.34 -17.37 -7.62
CA ILE A 347 -10.63 -17.13 -6.35
C ILE A 347 -9.31 -17.90 -6.29
N ALA A 348 -9.30 -19.18 -6.68
CA ALA A 348 -8.08 -19.96 -6.75
C ALA A 348 -7.09 -19.42 -7.79
N ALA A 349 -7.59 -18.97 -8.94
CA ALA A 349 -6.77 -18.37 -9.99
C ALA A 349 -6.16 -17.02 -9.55
N GLU A 350 -6.87 -16.24 -8.75
CA GLU A 350 -6.41 -14.95 -8.23
C GLU A 350 -5.08 -15.09 -7.46
N ASP A 351 -4.98 -16.03 -6.53
CA ASP A 351 -3.75 -16.29 -5.78
C ASP A 351 -2.56 -16.53 -6.71
N ILE A 352 -2.77 -17.36 -7.73
CA ILE A 352 -1.74 -17.71 -8.71
C ILE A 352 -1.36 -16.51 -9.58
N LEU A 353 -2.34 -15.73 -10.05
CA LEU A 353 -2.10 -14.54 -10.86
C LEU A 353 -1.30 -13.47 -10.11
N HIS A 354 -1.49 -13.38 -8.79
CA HIS A 354 -0.64 -12.54 -7.96
C HIS A 354 0.81 -13.03 -7.93
N ASP A 355 1.04 -14.33 -7.78
CA ASP A 355 2.39 -14.90 -7.74
C ASP A 355 3.09 -14.84 -9.10
N MET A 356 2.33 -14.94 -10.19
CA MET A 356 2.82 -14.73 -11.55
C MET A 356 3.17 -13.26 -11.86
N GLY A 357 2.72 -12.32 -11.03
CA GLY A 357 2.85 -10.88 -11.27
C GLY A 357 1.89 -10.35 -12.33
N ALA A 358 0.75 -11.02 -12.52
CA ALA A 358 -0.29 -10.63 -13.47
C ALA A 358 -1.31 -9.67 -12.84
N ILE A 359 -1.63 -9.81 -11.56
CA ILE A 359 -2.43 -8.82 -10.81
C ILE A 359 -1.46 -7.87 -10.10
N SER A 360 -1.61 -6.57 -10.37
CA SER A 360 -0.60 -5.57 -10.08
C SER A 360 -0.68 -4.97 -8.68
N MET A 361 -1.88 -4.91 -8.10
CA MET A 361 -2.13 -4.20 -6.85
C MET A 361 -2.97 -5.03 -5.88
N MET A 362 -2.85 -4.68 -4.60
CA MET A 362 -3.66 -5.19 -3.50
C MET A 362 -4.30 -4.02 -2.78
N SER A 363 -5.59 -4.12 -2.47
CA SER A 363 -6.37 -3.10 -1.76
C SER A 363 -7.35 -3.77 -0.79
N SER A 364 -8.16 -2.99 -0.07
CA SER A 364 -9.06 -3.58 0.93
C SER A 364 -10.49 -3.74 0.47
N ASP A 365 -11.07 -2.78 -0.23
CA ASP A 365 -12.51 -2.59 -0.34
C ASP A 365 -13.14 -2.33 1.05
N SER A 366 -12.45 -1.47 1.82
CA SER A 366 -12.74 -1.26 3.23
C SER A 366 -14.16 -0.82 3.49
N GLN A 367 -14.81 -1.51 4.41
CA GLN A 367 -16.19 -1.30 4.89
C GLN A 367 -17.31 -1.62 3.88
N ALA A 368 -16.97 -2.06 2.65
CA ALA A 368 -17.97 -2.61 1.72
C ALA A 368 -17.93 -4.15 1.70
N MET A 369 -16.77 -4.76 1.39
CA MET A 369 -16.59 -6.21 1.48
C MET A 369 -15.21 -6.58 2.05
N GLY A 370 -14.41 -5.61 2.52
CA GLY A 370 -13.05 -5.85 2.97
C GLY A 370 -12.64 -5.09 4.23
N ARG A 371 -11.38 -5.28 4.64
CA ARG A 371 -10.83 -4.79 5.91
C ARG A 371 -9.52 -4.06 5.69
N VAL A 372 -9.49 -2.75 5.97
CA VAL A 372 -8.31 -1.90 5.76
C VAL A 372 -7.07 -2.40 6.52
N GLY A 373 -7.25 -2.93 7.73
CA GLY A 373 -6.16 -3.47 8.57
C GLY A 373 -5.53 -4.77 8.06
N GLU A 374 -6.07 -5.38 7.00
CA GLU A 374 -5.63 -6.68 6.51
C GLU A 374 -4.91 -6.65 5.15
N VAL A 375 -4.73 -5.49 4.52
CA VAL A 375 -4.07 -5.39 3.21
C VAL A 375 -2.67 -6.01 3.24
N ILE A 376 -1.84 -5.62 4.19
CA ILE A 376 -0.46 -6.09 4.29
C ILE A 376 -0.42 -7.57 4.71
N ILE A 377 -1.16 -7.95 5.73
CA ILE A 377 -1.20 -9.35 6.23
C ILE A 377 -1.61 -10.30 5.10
N ARG A 378 -2.73 -10.04 4.43
CA ARG A 378 -3.26 -10.91 3.36
C ARG A 378 -2.31 -11.03 2.18
N THR A 379 -1.64 -9.94 1.84
CA THR A 379 -0.60 -9.96 0.80
C THR A 379 0.52 -10.95 1.13
N TRP A 380 1.03 -10.93 2.36
CA TRP A 380 2.11 -11.84 2.76
C TRP A 380 1.65 -13.27 3.04
N GLN A 381 0.42 -13.46 3.49
CA GLN A 381 -0.20 -14.80 3.59
C GLN A 381 -0.31 -15.45 2.22
N ASN A 382 -0.69 -14.70 1.19
CA ASN A 382 -0.70 -15.22 -0.19
C ASN A 382 0.70 -15.56 -0.69
N ALA A 383 1.70 -14.69 -0.46
CA ALA A 383 3.08 -14.98 -0.82
C ALA A 383 3.59 -16.28 -0.19
N HIS A 384 3.25 -16.52 1.07
CA HIS A 384 3.57 -17.76 1.78
C HIS A 384 2.87 -18.97 1.16
N LYS A 385 1.54 -18.91 0.98
CA LYS A 385 0.75 -19.98 0.37
C LYS A 385 1.29 -20.36 -1.01
N MET A 386 1.58 -19.35 -1.84
CA MET A 386 2.10 -19.58 -3.18
C MET A 386 3.50 -20.21 -3.16
N LYS A 387 4.36 -19.83 -2.23
CA LYS A 387 5.63 -20.52 -2.05
C LYS A 387 5.45 -21.99 -1.68
N GLN A 388 4.53 -22.31 -0.77
CA GLN A 388 4.25 -23.69 -0.37
C GLN A 388 3.71 -24.54 -1.53
N GLN A 389 2.77 -24.00 -2.30
CA GLN A 389 2.09 -24.77 -3.35
C GLN A 389 2.80 -24.75 -4.71
N ARG A 390 3.58 -23.70 -5.00
CA ARG A 390 4.21 -23.49 -6.32
C ARG A 390 5.74 -23.52 -6.26
N GLY A 391 6.36 -23.54 -5.07
CA GLY A 391 7.80 -23.48 -4.90
C GLY A 391 8.40 -22.09 -5.10
N SER A 392 9.70 -22.02 -5.37
CA SER A 392 10.42 -20.78 -5.62
C SER A 392 10.09 -20.19 -6.98
N LEU A 393 10.09 -18.86 -7.10
CA LEU A 393 10.01 -18.20 -8.41
C LEU A 393 11.31 -18.43 -9.19
N PRO A 394 11.27 -18.36 -10.54
CA PRO A 394 12.49 -18.51 -11.36
C PRO A 394 13.58 -17.49 -11.04
N GLU A 395 13.19 -16.29 -10.58
CA GLU A 395 14.09 -15.20 -10.22
C GLU A 395 14.61 -15.29 -8.79
N ASP A 396 14.03 -16.15 -7.95
CA ASP A 396 14.49 -16.43 -6.59
C ASP A 396 15.64 -17.43 -6.58
N SER A 397 16.35 -17.53 -5.47
CA SER A 397 17.39 -18.55 -5.29
C SER A 397 16.91 -19.66 -4.34
N ALA A 398 17.65 -20.76 -4.29
CA ALA A 398 17.40 -21.80 -3.30
C ALA A 398 17.58 -21.33 -1.84
N ARG A 399 18.14 -20.13 -1.63
CA ARG A 399 18.49 -19.56 -0.33
C ARG A 399 17.53 -18.49 0.15
N ASN A 400 16.87 -17.78 -0.75
CA ASN A 400 16.02 -16.64 -0.41
C ASN A 400 14.88 -16.46 -1.42
N ASP A 401 13.88 -15.69 -1.00
CA ASP A 401 12.69 -15.30 -1.76
C ASP A 401 12.70 -13.79 -2.07
N ASN A 402 13.88 -13.22 -2.33
CA ASN A 402 14.04 -11.78 -2.49
C ASN A 402 13.18 -11.20 -3.62
N PHE A 403 13.09 -11.88 -4.75
CA PHE A 403 12.28 -11.38 -5.85
C PHE A 403 10.78 -11.48 -5.54
N ARG A 404 10.33 -12.60 -4.95
CA ARG A 404 8.94 -12.70 -4.47
C ARG A 404 8.64 -11.59 -3.46
N ALA A 405 9.56 -11.32 -2.52
CA ALA A 405 9.37 -10.24 -1.55
C ALA A 405 9.23 -8.87 -2.24
N LYS A 406 10.08 -8.56 -3.23
CA LYS A 406 9.99 -7.33 -4.04
C LYS A 406 8.69 -7.25 -4.83
N ARG A 407 8.23 -8.37 -5.42
CA ARG A 407 6.96 -8.46 -6.14
C ARG A 407 5.77 -8.15 -5.24
N TYR A 408 5.71 -8.75 -4.06
CA TYR A 408 4.57 -8.62 -3.17
C TYR A 408 4.53 -7.28 -2.44
N ILE A 409 5.68 -6.72 -2.01
CA ILE A 409 5.69 -5.39 -1.41
C ILE A 409 5.26 -4.30 -2.40
N SER A 410 5.61 -4.46 -3.68
CA SER A 410 5.22 -3.50 -4.73
C SER A 410 3.70 -3.34 -4.88
N LYS A 411 2.92 -4.38 -4.54
CA LYS A 411 1.47 -4.40 -4.73
C LYS A 411 0.69 -3.41 -3.88
N TYR A 412 1.22 -3.07 -2.72
CA TYR A 412 0.60 -2.12 -1.78
C TYR A 412 1.49 -0.91 -1.46
N THR A 413 2.56 -0.70 -2.21
CA THR A 413 3.45 0.45 -2.07
C THR A 413 3.61 1.18 -3.40
N ILE A 414 4.61 0.83 -4.22
CA ILE A 414 4.94 1.60 -5.43
C ILE A 414 3.90 1.47 -6.55
N ASN A 415 3.25 0.31 -6.72
CA ASN A 415 2.30 0.12 -7.83
C ASN A 415 1.03 0.98 -7.68
N PRO A 416 0.32 1.00 -6.54
CA PRO A 416 -0.78 1.94 -6.35
C PRO A 416 -0.30 3.41 -6.40
N ALA A 417 0.93 3.72 -5.98
CA ALA A 417 1.47 5.07 -6.11
C ALA A 417 1.65 5.49 -7.57
N ILE A 418 2.14 4.60 -8.43
CA ILE A 418 2.27 4.83 -9.88
C ILE A 418 0.88 4.94 -10.51
N ALA A 419 -0.01 3.98 -10.21
CA ALA A 419 -1.34 3.92 -10.78
C ALA A 419 -2.17 5.20 -10.50
N HIS A 420 -2.02 5.78 -9.32
CA HIS A 420 -2.75 6.98 -8.91
C HIS A 420 -1.96 8.29 -9.00
N GLY A 421 -0.77 8.27 -9.63
CA GLY A 421 0.02 9.47 -9.92
C GLY A 421 0.61 10.17 -8.70
N ILE A 422 0.88 9.44 -7.62
CA ILE A 422 1.45 9.97 -6.36
C ILE A 422 2.86 9.42 -6.06
N SER A 423 3.45 8.67 -6.99
CA SER A 423 4.76 8.02 -6.80
C SER A 423 5.93 9.00 -6.64
N HIS A 424 5.74 10.26 -6.98
CA HIS A 424 6.72 11.32 -6.73
C HIS A 424 6.77 11.76 -5.27
N GLU A 425 5.76 11.44 -4.47
CA GLU A 425 5.69 11.76 -3.04
C GLU A 425 5.89 10.53 -2.15
N VAL A 426 5.24 9.40 -2.48
CA VAL A 426 5.15 8.21 -1.62
C VAL A 426 5.33 6.90 -2.39
N GLY A 427 5.32 5.76 -1.69
CA GLY A 427 5.27 4.42 -2.28
C GLY A 427 6.62 3.72 -2.34
N SER A 428 7.72 4.35 -1.98
CA SER A 428 9.04 3.71 -1.87
C SER A 428 10.00 4.51 -1.00
N ILE A 429 11.07 3.87 -0.55
CA ILE A 429 12.16 4.51 0.19
C ILE A 429 13.19 5.02 -0.82
N GLU A 430 13.01 6.24 -1.29
CA GLU A 430 13.87 6.90 -2.27
C GLU A 430 14.10 8.37 -1.90
N LEU A 431 15.24 8.92 -2.33
CA LEU A 431 15.60 10.32 -2.05
C LEU A 431 14.52 11.29 -2.53
N GLY A 432 14.19 12.25 -1.69
CA GLY A 432 13.22 13.31 -1.98
C GLY A 432 11.77 12.93 -1.70
N LYS A 433 11.43 11.66 -1.54
CA LYS A 433 10.07 11.23 -1.20
C LYS A 433 9.71 11.56 0.24
N TRP A 434 8.43 11.63 0.51
CA TRP A 434 7.87 11.85 1.84
C TRP A 434 8.26 10.72 2.77
N ALA A 435 8.74 11.03 3.96
CA ALA A 435 9.27 10.05 4.89
C ALA A 435 8.15 9.37 5.70
N ASP A 436 7.26 8.66 5.00
CA ASP A 436 6.26 7.77 5.57
C ASP A 436 6.86 6.37 5.65
N LEU A 437 7.36 6.02 6.81
CA LEU A 437 8.16 4.82 7.02
C LEU A 437 7.57 3.94 8.14
N VAL A 438 7.65 2.64 7.95
CA VAL A 438 7.16 1.65 8.92
C VAL A 438 8.31 0.78 9.38
N VAL A 439 8.49 0.69 10.70
CA VAL A 439 9.55 -0.08 11.35
C VAL A 439 8.96 -1.36 11.93
N TRP A 440 9.52 -2.49 11.55
CA TRP A 440 9.05 -3.82 11.93
C TRP A 440 10.11 -4.63 12.64
N ARG A 441 9.74 -5.33 13.71
CA ARG A 441 10.53 -6.49 14.17
C ARG A 441 10.33 -7.63 13.17
N PRO A 442 11.38 -8.34 12.74
CA PRO A 442 11.22 -9.44 11.77
C PRO A 442 10.19 -10.49 12.17
N ALA A 443 10.10 -10.84 13.46
CA ALA A 443 9.11 -11.78 13.99
C ALA A 443 7.66 -11.28 13.91
N PHE A 444 7.43 -9.98 13.75
CA PHE A 444 6.11 -9.33 13.65
C PHE A 444 5.92 -8.60 12.32
N PHE A 445 6.79 -8.89 11.36
CA PHE A 445 6.74 -8.27 10.04
C PHE A 445 5.36 -8.44 9.39
N GLY A 446 4.81 -7.34 8.88
CA GLY A 446 3.50 -7.31 8.22
C GLY A 446 2.29 -7.47 9.16
N ILE A 447 2.51 -7.62 10.48
CA ILE A 447 1.45 -7.87 11.47
C ILE A 447 1.34 -6.71 12.44
N LYS A 448 2.43 -6.38 13.12
CA LYS A 448 2.49 -5.34 14.16
C LYS A 448 3.68 -4.42 13.93
N PRO A 449 3.49 -3.24 13.34
CA PRO A 449 4.52 -2.21 13.28
C PRO A 449 5.02 -1.85 14.69
N SER A 450 6.31 -1.60 14.84
CA SER A 450 6.87 -1.08 16.10
C SER A 450 6.72 0.43 16.19
N ILE A 451 7.03 1.11 15.08
CA ILE A 451 6.98 2.58 14.94
C ILE A 451 6.48 2.90 13.54
N ILE A 452 5.67 3.93 13.44
CA ILE A 452 5.22 4.50 12.16
C ILE A 452 5.55 5.98 12.13
N LEU A 453 6.31 6.39 11.13
CA LEU A 453 6.64 7.79 10.85
C LEU A 453 5.72 8.34 9.77
N LYS A 454 5.26 9.57 9.99
CA LYS A 454 4.56 10.38 9.01
C LYS A 454 5.36 11.65 8.77
N GLY A 455 5.80 11.86 7.51
CA GLY A 455 6.67 12.99 7.19
C GLY A 455 7.90 13.07 8.10
N GLY A 456 8.55 11.94 8.37
CA GLY A 456 9.77 11.85 9.16
C GLY A 456 9.61 12.03 10.67
N PHE A 457 8.39 12.14 11.19
CA PHE A 457 8.13 12.28 12.62
C PHE A 457 7.25 11.14 13.14
N ILE A 458 7.50 10.65 14.36
CA ILE A 458 6.80 9.47 14.90
C ILE A 458 5.34 9.84 15.18
N ALA A 459 4.43 9.24 14.40
CA ALA A 459 2.99 9.45 14.51
C ALA A 459 2.30 8.40 15.38
N LEU A 460 2.80 7.15 15.37
CA LEU A 460 2.23 6.02 16.11
C LEU A 460 3.34 5.06 16.52
N ALA A 461 3.21 4.46 17.71
CA ALA A 461 4.12 3.41 18.17
C ALA A 461 3.40 2.39 19.07
N ALA A 462 3.92 1.17 19.07
CA ALA A 462 3.53 0.13 20.03
C ALA A 462 4.24 0.40 21.37
N MET A 463 3.48 0.82 22.39
CA MET A 463 4.01 1.27 23.68
C MET A 463 3.25 0.62 24.84
N GLY A 464 3.96 0.41 25.95
CA GLY A 464 3.38 -0.07 27.19
C GLY A 464 2.57 0.98 27.96
N ASP A 465 2.41 0.77 29.27
CA ASP A 465 1.70 1.70 30.15
C ASP A 465 2.44 3.05 30.21
N PRO A 466 1.79 4.16 29.86
CA PRO A 466 2.40 5.49 29.90
C PRO A 466 2.68 5.99 31.32
N ASN A 467 2.09 5.38 32.35
CA ASN A 467 2.36 5.68 33.75
C ASN A 467 3.47 4.82 34.36
N ALA A 468 4.02 3.86 33.62
CA ALA A 468 5.14 3.05 34.08
C ALA A 468 6.45 3.86 34.12
N SER A 469 7.39 3.44 34.99
CA SER A 469 8.74 4.07 35.04
C SER A 469 9.50 3.95 33.71
N ILE A 470 9.18 2.94 32.92
CA ILE A 470 9.65 2.74 31.54
C ILE A 470 8.47 2.31 30.67
N PRO A 471 8.39 2.68 29.39
CA PRO A 471 7.21 2.44 28.53
C PRO A 471 7.15 1.03 27.93
N THR A 472 7.82 0.05 28.51
CA THR A 472 7.91 -1.33 28.00
C THR A 472 6.98 -2.35 28.65
N PRO A 473 6.37 -2.13 29.85
CA PRO A 473 5.49 -3.13 30.50
C PRO A 473 4.25 -3.44 29.66
N GLN A 474 3.78 -4.68 29.79
CA GLN A 474 2.49 -5.11 29.25
C GLN A 474 1.33 -4.50 30.05
N PRO A 475 0.15 -4.26 29.41
CA PRO A 475 -0.11 -4.52 27.98
C PRO A 475 0.48 -3.46 27.07
N VAL A 476 0.99 -3.91 25.91
CA VAL A 476 1.45 -3.01 24.84
C VAL A 476 0.28 -2.70 23.91
N HIS A 477 0.04 -1.42 23.66
CA HIS A 477 -0.98 -0.95 22.74
C HIS A 477 -0.39 -0.01 21.69
N TYR A 478 -1.05 0.10 20.55
CA TYR A 478 -0.76 1.17 19.61
C TYR A 478 -1.22 2.51 20.21
N ARG A 479 -0.27 3.42 20.30
CA ARG A 479 -0.54 4.74 20.89
C ARG A 479 -0.15 5.82 19.89
N PRO A 480 -1.03 6.82 19.66
CA PRO A 480 -0.63 8.04 18.96
C PRO A 480 0.57 8.68 19.67
N MET A 481 1.57 9.05 18.88
CA MET A 481 2.74 9.80 19.32
C MET A 481 2.58 11.27 18.90
N PHE A 482 3.55 12.14 19.23
CA PHE A 482 3.43 13.57 18.99
C PHE A 482 3.19 13.95 17.53
N GLY A 483 3.61 13.13 16.55
CA GLY A 483 3.27 13.29 15.14
C GLY A 483 1.78 13.05 14.80
N GLY A 484 1.04 12.41 15.71
CA GLY A 484 -0.42 12.19 15.61
C GLY A 484 -1.27 13.28 16.28
N PHE A 485 -0.67 14.38 16.76
CA PHE A 485 -1.40 15.41 17.51
C PHE A 485 -1.21 16.83 16.96
N GLY A 486 -2.25 17.63 17.11
CA GLY A 486 -2.22 19.07 16.85
C GLY A 486 -1.71 19.43 15.44
N GLY A 487 -0.94 20.50 15.35
CA GLY A 487 -0.38 20.97 14.07
C GLY A 487 0.64 20.03 13.43
N ALA A 488 1.18 19.04 14.17
CA ALA A 488 2.11 18.06 13.62
C ALA A 488 1.41 17.15 12.60
N VAL A 489 0.13 16.83 12.79
CA VAL A 489 -0.69 16.05 11.85
C VAL A 489 -0.69 16.67 10.46
N ALA A 490 -0.96 17.97 10.38
CA ALA A 490 -1.02 18.70 9.12
C ALA A 490 0.36 18.83 8.44
N ARG A 491 1.44 18.89 9.25
CA ARG A 491 2.81 18.98 8.73
C ARG A 491 3.38 17.64 8.31
N GLY A 492 2.93 16.55 8.94
CA GLY A 492 3.40 15.18 8.70
C GLY A 492 2.64 14.42 7.63
N SER A 493 1.56 14.98 7.05
CA SER A 493 0.71 14.28 6.10
C SER A 493 0.38 15.13 4.88
N LEU A 494 -0.04 14.46 3.79
CA LEU A 494 -0.42 15.08 2.53
C LEU A 494 -1.92 14.93 2.27
N THR A 495 -2.50 15.91 1.60
CA THR A 495 -3.79 15.80 0.94
C THR A 495 -3.56 15.83 -0.57
N PHE A 496 -3.92 14.74 -1.24
CA PHE A 496 -3.80 14.66 -2.69
C PHE A 496 -5.02 15.29 -3.37
N VAL A 497 -4.77 16.03 -4.43
CA VAL A 497 -5.79 16.69 -5.24
C VAL A 497 -5.43 16.63 -6.73
N SER A 498 -6.36 17.00 -7.63
CA SER A 498 -6.04 17.17 -9.03
C SER A 498 -5.11 18.36 -9.28
N GLN A 499 -4.40 18.37 -10.42
CA GLN A 499 -3.59 19.51 -10.86
C GLN A 499 -4.45 20.78 -11.04
N ALA A 500 -5.65 20.64 -11.60
CA ALA A 500 -6.58 21.75 -11.78
C ALA A 500 -6.97 22.41 -10.46
N ALA A 501 -7.30 21.62 -9.45
CA ALA A 501 -7.65 22.13 -8.12
C ALA A 501 -6.46 22.80 -7.42
N GLN A 502 -5.26 22.21 -7.53
CA GLN A 502 -4.05 22.83 -6.98
C GLN A 502 -3.75 24.18 -7.63
N ALA A 503 -3.82 24.25 -8.97
CA ALA A 503 -3.63 25.49 -9.72
C ALA A 503 -4.67 26.56 -9.39
N ALA A 504 -5.90 26.14 -9.05
CA ALA A 504 -6.97 27.04 -8.62
C ALA A 504 -6.88 27.43 -7.12
N GLY A 505 -5.80 27.09 -6.42
CA GLY A 505 -5.56 27.46 -5.02
C GLY A 505 -6.53 26.78 -4.05
N VAL A 506 -6.81 25.47 -4.24
CA VAL A 506 -7.77 24.72 -3.42
C VAL A 506 -7.42 24.77 -1.93
N LYS A 507 -6.14 24.79 -1.59
CA LYS A 507 -5.68 24.87 -0.19
C LYS A 507 -6.20 26.11 0.50
N GLU A 508 -6.00 27.27 -0.10
CA GLU A 508 -6.43 28.56 0.44
C GLU A 508 -7.95 28.72 0.39
N ARG A 509 -8.56 28.32 -0.73
CA ARG A 509 -10.02 28.38 -0.94
C ARG A 509 -10.80 27.62 0.10
N PHE A 510 -10.31 26.42 0.49
CA PHE A 510 -10.99 25.54 1.45
C PHE A 510 -10.42 25.63 2.86
N GLY A 511 -9.36 26.44 3.06
CA GLY A 511 -8.71 26.63 4.36
C GLY A 511 -8.00 25.38 4.87
N LEU A 512 -7.41 24.58 3.97
CA LEU A 512 -6.77 23.32 4.34
C LEU A 512 -5.44 23.57 5.07
N ALA A 513 -5.25 22.88 6.19
CA ALA A 513 -4.02 22.96 6.97
C ALA A 513 -2.90 22.08 6.42
N LYS A 514 -3.24 20.89 5.91
CA LYS A 514 -2.27 19.95 5.35
C LYS A 514 -1.54 20.50 4.13
N ASN A 515 -0.37 19.91 3.87
CA ASN A 515 0.31 20.09 2.60
C ASN A 515 -0.50 19.42 1.49
N VAL A 516 -0.72 20.16 0.40
CA VAL A 516 -1.45 19.69 -0.77
C VAL A 516 -0.46 19.31 -1.85
N SER A 517 -0.64 18.12 -2.46
CA SER A 517 0.16 17.65 -3.59
C SER A 517 -0.74 17.18 -4.72
N ALA A 518 -0.46 17.60 -5.95
CA ALA A 518 -1.25 17.19 -7.11
C ALA A 518 -0.85 15.80 -7.60
N VAL A 519 -1.86 15.00 -7.96
CA VAL A 519 -1.64 13.79 -8.76
C VAL A 519 -1.17 14.16 -10.16
N LYS A 520 -0.31 13.34 -10.78
CA LYS A 520 0.25 13.62 -12.10
C LYS A 520 0.81 12.40 -12.82
N ASN A 521 0.99 12.51 -14.13
CA ASN A 521 1.60 11.49 -15.00
C ASN A 521 0.82 10.16 -15.00
N ILE A 522 -0.51 10.22 -14.98
CA ILE A 522 -1.38 9.06 -14.85
C ILE A 522 -1.75 8.49 -16.22
N ARG A 523 -2.11 9.35 -17.17
CA ARG A 523 -2.77 8.89 -18.40
C ARG A 523 -1.87 8.07 -19.32
N GLY A 524 -0.55 8.21 -19.18
CA GLY A 524 0.44 7.35 -19.84
C GLY A 524 0.69 5.99 -19.16
N VAL A 525 0.19 5.78 -17.94
CA VAL A 525 0.43 4.54 -17.19
C VAL A 525 -0.32 3.36 -17.83
N ARG A 526 0.37 2.26 -17.96
CA ARG A 526 -0.13 0.98 -18.47
C ARG A 526 0.44 -0.15 -17.61
N LYS A 527 -0.06 -1.36 -17.79
CA LYS A 527 0.37 -2.52 -17.02
C LYS A 527 1.88 -2.75 -17.05
N GLN A 528 2.56 -2.45 -18.16
CA GLN A 528 4.02 -2.55 -18.28
C GLN A 528 4.81 -1.68 -17.28
N HIS A 529 4.19 -0.68 -16.68
CA HIS A 529 4.80 0.21 -15.69
C HIS A 529 4.64 -0.30 -14.24
N MET A 530 3.92 -1.40 -14.05
CA MET A 530 3.72 -2.00 -12.72
C MET A 530 4.96 -2.79 -12.32
N ILE A 531 5.68 -2.28 -11.34
CA ILE A 531 6.96 -2.84 -10.88
C ILE A 531 6.78 -4.28 -10.42
N HIS A 532 7.55 -5.22 -11.00
CA HIS A 532 7.52 -6.67 -10.77
C HIS A 532 6.16 -7.34 -10.99
N ASN A 533 5.16 -6.59 -11.50
CA ASN A 533 3.77 -7.03 -11.65
C ASN A 533 3.18 -6.61 -13.00
N ALA A 534 4.00 -6.68 -14.05
CA ALA A 534 3.67 -6.26 -15.40
C ALA A 534 3.31 -7.43 -16.33
N TYR A 535 3.23 -8.65 -15.80
CA TYR A 535 2.97 -9.84 -16.64
C TYR A 535 1.59 -9.74 -17.29
N LEU A 536 1.52 -10.00 -18.58
CA LEU A 536 0.34 -9.85 -19.42
C LEU A 536 -0.01 -11.20 -20.06
N PRO A 537 -0.70 -12.09 -19.34
CA PRO A 537 -1.08 -13.40 -19.86
C PRO A 537 -2.24 -13.30 -20.86
N ARG A 538 -2.31 -14.25 -21.77
CA ARG A 538 -3.54 -14.50 -22.52
C ARG A 538 -4.54 -15.21 -21.58
N MET A 539 -5.59 -14.50 -21.19
CA MET A 539 -6.61 -15.03 -20.29
C MET A 539 -7.74 -15.72 -21.05
N GLU A 540 -8.15 -16.87 -20.53
CA GLU A 540 -9.31 -17.61 -21.01
C GLU A 540 -10.12 -18.07 -19.79
N ILE A 541 -11.39 -17.68 -19.71
CA ILE A 541 -12.33 -18.09 -18.69
C ILE A 541 -13.50 -18.83 -19.38
N ASP A 542 -13.72 -20.07 -18.98
CA ASP A 542 -14.83 -20.86 -19.53
C ASP A 542 -16.17 -20.42 -18.88
N PRO A 543 -17.14 -19.97 -19.67
CA PRO A 543 -18.39 -19.43 -19.11
C PRO A 543 -19.34 -20.48 -18.50
N GLN A 544 -19.08 -21.76 -18.70
CA GLN A 544 -19.91 -22.84 -18.15
C GLN A 544 -19.27 -23.51 -16.94
N THR A 545 -17.96 -23.71 -16.98
CA THR A 545 -17.21 -24.40 -15.93
C THR A 545 -16.44 -23.45 -15.02
N TYR A 546 -16.33 -22.17 -15.41
CA TYR A 546 -15.57 -21.10 -14.73
C TYR A 546 -14.06 -21.33 -14.64
N LEU A 547 -13.56 -22.39 -15.29
CA LEU A 547 -12.13 -22.70 -15.30
C LEU A 547 -11.32 -21.57 -15.93
N VAL A 548 -10.30 -21.14 -15.23
CA VAL A 548 -9.42 -20.04 -15.64
C VAL A 548 -8.12 -20.59 -16.20
N ARG A 549 -7.73 -20.10 -17.38
CA ARG A 549 -6.43 -20.40 -17.99
C ARG A 549 -5.67 -19.11 -18.27
N ALA A 550 -4.35 -19.16 -18.05
CA ALA A 550 -3.40 -18.14 -18.46
C ALA A 550 -2.38 -18.78 -19.39
N ASP A 551 -2.22 -18.27 -20.62
CA ASP A 551 -1.35 -18.85 -21.66
C ASP A 551 -1.61 -20.35 -21.91
N GLY A 552 -2.87 -20.78 -21.83
CA GLY A 552 -3.29 -22.17 -21.97
C GLY A 552 -3.09 -23.05 -20.72
N GLN A 553 -2.37 -22.56 -19.70
CA GLN A 553 -2.20 -23.29 -18.44
C GLN A 553 -3.41 -23.09 -17.53
N LEU A 554 -4.00 -24.19 -17.05
CA LEU A 554 -5.08 -24.14 -16.06
C LEU A 554 -4.55 -23.62 -14.71
N LEU A 555 -5.24 -22.64 -14.15
CA LEU A 555 -4.90 -22.03 -12.85
C LEU A 555 -5.79 -22.61 -11.75
N THR A 556 -5.26 -23.52 -10.97
CA THR A 556 -5.92 -24.10 -9.81
C THR A 556 -4.95 -24.18 -8.62
N CYS A 557 -5.45 -23.92 -7.43
CA CYS A 557 -4.68 -24.13 -6.20
C CYS A 557 -5.60 -24.68 -5.11
N GLU A 558 -5.01 -25.35 -4.12
CA GLU A 558 -5.75 -25.87 -2.99
C GLU A 558 -6.11 -24.76 -1.99
N PRO A 559 -7.30 -24.79 -1.40
CA PRO A 559 -7.63 -23.88 -0.31
C PRO A 559 -6.74 -24.15 0.90
N ALA A 560 -6.25 -23.09 1.52
CA ALA A 560 -5.44 -23.23 2.74
C ALA A 560 -6.33 -23.58 3.93
N SER A 561 -5.94 -24.60 4.71
CA SER A 561 -6.59 -24.97 5.98
C SER A 561 -6.00 -24.23 7.18
N SER A 562 -4.82 -23.65 7.03
CA SER A 562 -4.15 -22.81 8.02
C SER A 562 -3.29 -21.78 7.35
N LEU A 563 -3.15 -20.63 7.98
CA LEU A 563 -2.34 -19.52 7.50
C LEU A 563 -1.35 -19.08 8.58
N PRO A 564 -0.17 -18.57 8.21
CA PRO A 564 0.70 -17.83 9.12
C PRO A 564 0.11 -16.47 9.45
N MET A 565 0.76 -15.70 10.32
CA MET A 565 0.41 -14.31 10.64
C MET A 565 -1.03 -14.17 11.14
N THR A 566 -1.48 -15.11 11.97
CA THR A 566 -2.86 -15.24 12.41
C THR A 566 -3.07 -14.76 13.85
N GLN A 567 -4.23 -15.06 14.39
CA GLN A 567 -4.77 -14.60 15.66
C GLN A 567 -3.81 -14.69 16.85
N ARG A 568 -2.90 -15.65 16.90
CA ARG A 568 -1.90 -15.76 17.98
C ARG A 568 -1.05 -14.50 18.17
N TYR A 569 -0.86 -13.70 17.12
CA TYR A 569 -0.13 -12.43 17.18
C TYR A 569 -0.95 -11.29 17.79
N PHE A 570 -2.25 -11.46 17.91
CA PHE A 570 -3.17 -10.46 18.45
C PHE A 570 -3.59 -10.75 19.90
N LEU A 571 -3.14 -11.87 20.46
CA LEU A 571 -3.42 -12.25 21.84
C LEU A 571 -2.41 -11.67 22.85
N PHE A 572 -1.28 -11.15 22.38
CA PHE A 572 -0.18 -10.69 23.21
C PHE A 572 0.24 -9.26 22.92
#